data_a6539fa1e12bbe5030816c76b683190a
#
_entry.id   a6539fa1e12bbe5030816c76b683190a
#
_cell.length_a   1.000
_cell.length_b   1.000
_cell.length_c   1.000
_cell.angle_alpha   90.00
_cell.angle_beta   90.00
_cell.angle_gamma   90.00
#
_symmetry.space_group_name_H-M   'P 1'
#
loop_
_entity.id
_entity.type
_entity.pdbx_description
1 polymer ?
#
loop_
_entity_poly.entity_id
_entity_poly.type
_entity_poly.pdbx_seq_one_letter_code
_entity_poly.pdbx_strand_id
1 'polypeptide(L)'
;MEQNNIKVGITLGDPNGVGAETIVKIFRDSRMLDMATYVLYGSSKSLSFYKPTVEGGDQVNFSVVRSAAEAKGKRLNLVECGAGDVRITPGEATSEGGAVAVESLRRAVADVKEGTIDVLVTAPINKNCVNGEGFAATGHTEFLAREFEGEGLMLMCSDMMKVGLATIHLPVSEVAAALSKELIVKRIGQLEKSLKEDFGVRKPRIAVLALNPHAGDGGLLGTEEQEIIKPAIVEAYKSGVLAFGPFAADGFFAVGGHSKYDAVLAMYHDQALLPSRCSPPMA
;
A
#
# COMPACT_ATOMS: atom_id res chain seq x y z
N MET A 1 30.40 -7.95 4.08
CA MET A 1 29.25 -7.56 3.24
C MET A 1 28.50 -6.50 4.01
N GLU A 2 28.59 -5.24 3.59
CA GLU A 2 27.69 -4.21 4.11
C GLU A 2 26.26 -4.69 3.77
N GLN A 3 25.50 -5.03 4.81
CA GLN A 3 24.06 -5.18 4.64
C GLN A 3 23.57 -3.86 4.09
N ASN A 4 23.11 -3.87 2.84
CA ASN A 4 22.46 -2.73 2.22
C ASN A 4 21.19 -2.48 3.05
N ASN A 5 21.29 -1.56 4.01
CA ASN A 5 20.24 -1.35 5.00
C ASN A 5 19.13 -0.58 4.30
N ILE A 6 18.00 -1.23 4.06
CA ILE A 6 16.83 -0.64 3.40
C ILE A 6 16.49 0.70 4.04
N LYS A 7 16.34 1.74 3.22
CA LYS A 7 15.88 3.05 3.67
C LYS A 7 14.38 3.20 3.45
N VAL A 8 13.66 3.39 4.54
CA VAL A 8 12.20 3.54 4.56
C VAL A 8 11.84 5.00 4.80
N GLY A 9 11.26 5.64 3.81
CA GLY A 9 10.65 6.97 3.95
C GLY A 9 9.24 6.85 4.53
N ILE A 10 8.92 7.68 5.52
CA ILE A 10 7.59 7.71 6.15
C ILE A 10 7.08 9.14 6.17
N THR A 11 5.97 9.43 5.48
CA THR A 11 5.33 10.74 5.59
C THR A 11 4.49 10.82 6.87
N LEU A 12 4.56 11.94 7.58
CA LEU A 12 3.75 12.17 8.80
C LEU A 12 2.28 12.42 8.50
N GLY A 13 1.93 12.71 7.24
CA GLY A 13 0.57 13.04 6.84
C GLY A 13 0.08 14.37 7.40
N ASP A 14 -1.23 14.45 7.70
CA ASP A 14 -1.82 15.64 8.30
C ASP A 14 -1.32 15.83 9.74
N PRO A 15 -0.69 16.98 10.08
CA PRO A 15 -0.20 17.25 11.43
C PRO A 15 -1.32 17.33 12.49
N ASN A 16 -2.56 17.55 12.09
CA ASN A 16 -3.73 17.56 12.97
C ASN A 16 -4.42 16.18 13.08
N GLY A 17 -3.92 15.19 12.32
CA GLY A 17 -4.44 13.83 12.31
C GLY A 17 -3.67 12.88 13.20
N VAL A 18 -3.96 11.58 13.05
CA VAL A 18 -3.39 10.50 13.88
C VAL A 18 -1.99 10.04 13.42
N GLY A 19 -1.46 10.58 12.31
CA GLY A 19 -0.23 10.07 11.69
C GLY A 19 0.98 10.16 12.62
N ALA A 20 1.26 11.33 13.16
CA ALA A 20 2.39 11.55 14.06
C ALA A 20 2.28 10.72 15.36
N GLU A 21 1.08 10.62 15.95
CA GLU A 21 0.82 9.79 17.13
C GLU A 21 1.09 8.31 16.84
N THR A 22 0.62 7.81 15.70
CA THR A 22 0.85 6.41 15.28
C THR A 22 2.33 6.13 15.12
N ILE A 23 3.09 7.04 14.50
CA ILE A 23 4.54 6.89 14.32
C ILE A 23 5.26 6.89 15.67
N VAL A 24 4.90 7.77 16.59
CA VAL A 24 5.46 7.75 17.96
C VAL A 24 5.18 6.41 18.64
N LYS A 25 3.95 5.86 18.52
CA LYS A 25 3.59 4.54 19.07
C LYS A 25 4.44 3.40 18.50
N ILE A 26 4.80 3.45 17.22
CA ILE A 26 5.64 2.45 16.58
C ILE A 26 7.08 2.54 17.11
N PHE A 27 7.66 3.74 17.09
CA PHE A 27 9.08 3.93 17.41
C PHE A 27 9.41 4.05 18.91
N ARG A 28 8.43 3.93 19.80
CA ARG A 28 8.68 3.69 21.22
C ARG A 28 9.37 2.34 21.46
N ASP A 29 9.18 1.38 20.57
CA ASP A 29 9.98 0.16 20.53
C ASP A 29 11.25 0.42 19.71
N SER A 30 12.38 0.62 20.41
CA SER A 30 13.66 0.92 19.78
C SER A 30 14.19 -0.19 18.85
N ARG A 31 13.69 -1.42 18.98
CA ARG A 31 14.05 -2.55 18.09
C ARG A 31 13.64 -2.28 16.65
N MET A 32 12.62 -1.45 16.43
CA MET A 32 12.25 -1.00 15.08
C MET A 32 13.42 -0.36 14.35
N LEU A 33 14.29 0.37 15.06
CA LEU A 33 15.43 1.06 14.45
C LEU A 33 16.56 0.12 13.98
N ASP A 34 16.52 -1.15 14.37
CA ASP A 34 17.47 -2.17 13.91
C ASP A 34 17.05 -2.81 12.58
N MET A 35 15.77 -2.66 12.18
CA MET A 35 15.23 -3.30 10.99
C MET A 35 15.58 -2.59 9.68
N ALA A 36 15.64 -1.23 9.72
CA ALA A 36 15.88 -0.39 8.55
C ALA A 36 16.43 0.98 8.95
N THR A 37 16.85 1.78 7.97
CA THR A 37 17.11 3.21 8.15
C THR A 37 15.84 3.99 7.85
N TYR A 38 15.27 4.64 8.86
CA TYR A 38 14.01 5.37 8.74
C TYR A 38 14.22 6.86 8.53
N VAL A 39 13.48 7.42 7.57
CA VAL A 39 13.46 8.86 7.25
C VAL A 39 12.02 9.34 7.31
N LEU A 40 11.70 10.16 8.28
CA LEU A 40 10.40 10.83 8.39
C LEU A 40 10.39 12.09 7.52
N TYR A 41 9.24 12.37 6.93
CA TYR A 41 8.97 13.61 6.19
C TYR A 41 7.77 14.31 6.84
N GLY A 42 7.99 15.51 7.36
CA GLY A 42 6.93 16.27 8.02
C GLY A 42 7.46 17.30 9.01
N SER A 43 6.62 17.77 9.91
CA SER A 43 7.01 18.78 10.89
C SER A 43 7.55 18.16 12.18
N SER A 44 8.73 18.60 12.59
CA SER A 44 9.32 18.26 13.89
C SER A 44 8.45 18.73 15.07
N LYS A 45 7.75 19.84 14.88
CA LYS A 45 6.80 20.39 15.85
C LYS A 45 5.62 19.43 16.07
N SER A 46 5.12 18.81 14.97
CA SER A 46 4.06 17.81 15.06
C SER A 46 4.49 16.60 15.89
N LEU A 47 5.66 16.01 15.59
CA LEU A 47 6.18 14.90 16.41
C LEU A 47 6.36 15.28 17.86
N SER A 48 6.96 16.45 18.12
CA SER A 48 7.20 16.93 19.49
C SER A 48 5.90 17.17 20.26
N PHE A 49 4.84 17.62 19.58
CA PHE A 49 3.53 17.81 20.17
C PHE A 49 2.89 16.49 20.63
N TYR A 50 2.98 15.44 19.79
CA TYR A 50 2.33 14.15 20.08
C TYR A 50 3.17 13.22 20.97
N LYS A 51 4.48 13.44 21.13
CA LYS A 51 5.32 12.61 22.01
C LYS A 51 4.77 12.46 23.43
N PRO A 52 4.42 13.53 24.16
CA PRO A 52 3.92 13.42 25.53
C PRO A 52 2.51 12.82 25.62
N THR A 53 1.75 12.74 24.52
CA THR A 53 0.40 12.15 24.49
C THR A 53 0.42 10.62 24.39
N VAL A 54 1.57 10.04 24.08
CA VAL A 54 1.77 8.59 23.93
C VAL A 54 2.56 8.06 25.11
N GLU A 55 2.08 7.01 25.76
CA GLU A 55 2.81 6.32 26.81
C GLU A 55 4.17 5.83 26.29
N GLY A 56 5.26 6.24 26.95
CA GLY A 56 6.63 5.96 26.50
C GLY A 56 7.10 6.79 25.29
N GLY A 57 6.29 7.72 24.80
CA GLY A 57 6.63 8.57 23.66
C GLY A 57 7.80 9.52 23.91
N ASP A 58 8.04 9.91 25.14
CA ASP A 58 9.19 10.76 25.52
C ASP A 58 10.54 10.10 25.19
N GLN A 59 10.58 8.78 25.12
CA GLN A 59 11.78 8.01 24.77
C GLN A 59 12.09 8.04 23.26
N VAL A 60 11.12 8.42 22.43
CA VAL A 60 11.31 8.52 20.97
C VAL A 60 12.16 9.75 20.66
N ASN A 61 13.39 9.50 20.23
CA ASN A 61 14.30 10.54 19.79
C ASN A 61 14.44 10.54 18.28
N PHE A 62 14.43 11.74 17.70
CA PHE A 62 14.66 11.92 16.27
C PHE A 62 15.72 13.00 16.03
N SER A 63 16.37 12.93 14.89
CA SER A 63 17.39 13.88 14.44
C SER A 63 16.90 14.56 13.17
N VAL A 64 16.86 15.89 13.16
CA VAL A 64 16.55 16.65 11.95
C VAL A 64 17.76 16.58 11.02
N VAL A 65 17.52 16.20 9.77
CA VAL A 65 18.51 16.11 8.69
C VAL A 65 18.07 16.99 7.50
N ARG A 66 19.02 17.43 6.68
CA ARG A 66 18.71 18.28 5.51
C ARG A 66 18.08 17.49 4.36
N SER A 67 18.50 16.23 4.22
CA SER A 67 18.02 15.33 3.17
C SER A 67 18.09 13.88 3.64
N ALA A 68 17.37 12.98 2.97
CA ALA A 68 17.42 11.55 3.22
C ALA A 68 18.80 10.93 2.96
N ALA A 69 19.66 11.59 2.16
CA ALA A 69 21.03 11.13 1.95
C ALA A 69 21.88 11.19 3.23
N GLU A 70 21.59 12.13 4.13
CA GLU A 70 22.29 12.28 5.41
C GLU A 70 21.78 11.33 6.51
N ALA A 71 20.72 10.54 6.23
CA ALA A 71 20.10 9.67 7.21
C ALA A 71 21.07 8.59 7.70
N LYS A 72 21.06 8.37 9.01
CA LYS A 72 21.90 7.38 9.68
C LYS A 72 21.06 6.23 10.22
N GLY A 73 21.57 5.01 10.08
CA GLY A 73 20.96 3.81 10.69
C GLY A 73 20.89 3.90 12.21
N LYS A 74 20.00 3.11 12.80
CA LYS A 74 19.73 3.06 14.24
C LYS A 74 19.27 4.39 14.84
N ARG A 75 18.73 5.27 14.01
CA ARG A 75 18.17 6.56 14.39
C ARG A 75 16.91 6.84 13.57
N LEU A 76 16.00 7.56 14.19
CA LEU A 76 14.86 8.13 13.49
C LEU A 76 15.30 9.49 12.93
N ASN A 77 15.42 9.59 11.62
CA ASN A 77 15.81 10.81 10.93
C ASN A 77 14.55 11.55 10.48
N LEU A 78 14.57 12.89 10.48
CA LEU A 78 13.45 13.72 10.05
C LEU A 78 13.94 14.74 9.03
N VAL A 79 13.33 14.75 7.87
CA VAL A 79 13.41 15.83 6.88
C VAL A 79 12.26 16.79 7.14
N GLU A 80 12.59 18.01 7.55
CA GLU A 80 11.58 19.03 7.88
C GLU A 80 10.78 19.42 6.63
N CYS A 81 9.44 19.41 6.74
CA CYS A 81 8.50 19.83 5.70
C CYS A 81 7.51 20.83 6.29
N GLY A 82 7.17 21.84 5.48
CA GLY A 82 6.30 22.94 5.89
C GLY A 82 7.09 24.20 6.25
N ALA A 83 6.46 25.36 6.08
CA ALA A 83 7.05 26.66 6.39
C ALA A 83 7.01 26.93 7.91
N GLY A 84 7.87 26.27 8.65
CA GLY A 84 8.31 26.61 10.01
C GLY A 84 7.28 26.58 11.15
N ASP A 85 6.19 27.32 11.13
CA ASP A 85 5.33 27.50 12.32
C ASP A 85 3.89 27.01 12.14
N VAL A 86 3.74 25.71 11.83
CA VAL A 86 2.41 25.07 11.74
C VAL A 86 1.76 25.03 13.13
N ARG A 87 0.56 25.57 13.26
CA ARG A 87 -0.26 25.43 14.46
C ARG A 87 -0.88 24.03 14.47
N ILE A 88 -0.63 23.27 15.52
CA ILE A 88 -1.22 21.95 15.72
C ILE A 88 -2.55 22.10 16.46
N THR A 89 -3.64 21.72 15.80
CA THR A 89 -5.01 21.70 16.32
C THR A 89 -5.64 20.34 16.06
N PRO A 90 -5.42 19.35 16.94
CA PRO A 90 -5.84 17.97 16.71
C PRO A 90 -7.33 17.85 16.34
N GLY A 91 -7.61 17.10 15.27
CA GLY A 91 -8.95 16.85 14.77
C GLY A 91 -9.52 17.96 13.88
N GLU A 92 -8.84 19.10 13.73
CA GLU A 92 -9.28 20.18 12.84
C GLU A 92 -8.70 20.05 11.43
N ALA A 93 -9.55 20.27 10.43
CA ALA A 93 -9.16 20.33 9.04
C ALA A 93 -8.64 21.74 8.71
N THR A 94 -7.33 21.89 8.48
CA THR A 94 -6.71 23.18 8.15
C THR A 94 -5.95 23.13 6.82
N SER A 95 -5.94 24.24 6.09
CA SER A 95 -5.17 24.36 4.84
C SER A 95 -3.67 24.24 5.08
N GLU A 96 -3.16 24.78 6.20
CA GLU A 96 -1.76 24.69 6.59
C GLU A 96 -1.36 23.23 6.84
N GLY A 97 -2.21 22.45 7.53
CA GLY A 97 -2.01 21.01 7.73
C GLY A 97 -1.99 20.24 6.39
N GLY A 98 -2.89 20.61 5.48
CA GLY A 98 -2.92 20.06 4.12
C GLY A 98 -1.65 20.35 3.33
N ALA A 99 -1.14 21.58 3.40
CA ALA A 99 0.10 21.98 2.73
C ALA A 99 1.31 21.18 3.21
N VAL A 100 1.45 21.00 4.53
CA VAL A 100 2.53 20.17 5.13
C VAL A 100 2.44 18.71 4.67
N ALA A 101 1.23 18.16 4.67
CA ALA A 101 1.01 16.78 4.25
C ALA A 101 1.39 16.56 2.77
N VAL A 102 1.01 17.50 1.89
CA VAL A 102 1.36 17.46 0.46
C VAL A 102 2.85 17.64 0.23
N GLU A 103 3.50 18.58 0.92
CA GLU A 103 4.95 18.78 0.82
C GLU A 103 5.71 17.54 1.28
N SER A 104 5.33 16.95 2.41
CA SER A 104 5.91 15.70 2.93
C SER A 104 5.87 14.61 1.87
N LEU A 105 4.71 14.43 1.24
CA LEU A 105 4.53 13.40 0.22
C LEU A 105 5.36 13.67 -1.02
N ARG A 106 5.40 14.92 -1.51
CA ARG A 106 6.20 15.31 -2.68
C ARG A 106 7.69 15.09 -2.46
N ARG A 107 8.21 15.48 -1.30
CA ARG A 107 9.63 15.28 -0.98
C ARG A 107 9.99 13.80 -0.89
N ALA A 108 9.16 13.02 -0.20
CA ALA A 108 9.36 11.58 -0.11
C ALA A 108 9.32 10.89 -1.48
N VAL A 109 8.39 11.28 -2.36
CA VAL A 109 8.30 10.76 -3.74
C VAL A 109 9.54 11.15 -4.56
N ALA A 110 10.03 12.38 -4.42
CA ALA A 110 11.28 12.78 -5.09
C ALA A 110 12.45 11.90 -4.67
N ASP A 111 12.60 11.64 -3.37
CA ASP A 111 13.67 10.79 -2.84
C ASP A 111 13.54 9.31 -3.27
N VAL A 112 12.29 8.80 -3.48
CA VAL A 112 12.09 7.47 -4.11
C VAL A 112 12.54 7.48 -5.57
N LYS A 113 12.16 8.50 -6.34
CA LYS A 113 12.54 8.62 -7.76
C LYS A 113 14.07 8.72 -7.94
N GLU A 114 14.75 9.37 -7.01
CA GLU A 114 16.20 9.50 -6.99
C GLU A 114 16.92 8.25 -6.44
N GLY A 115 16.18 7.27 -5.91
CA GLY A 115 16.74 6.09 -5.27
C GLY A 115 17.42 6.38 -3.92
N THR A 116 17.13 7.53 -3.32
CA THR A 116 17.66 7.90 -1.99
C THR A 116 16.95 7.14 -0.87
N ILE A 117 15.68 6.79 -1.05
CA ILE A 117 14.91 5.85 -0.23
C ILE A 117 14.36 4.72 -1.09
N ASP A 118 14.27 3.52 -0.51
CA ASP A 118 13.87 2.29 -1.21
C ASP A 118 12.36 2.06 -1.15
N VAL A 119 11.72 2.47 -0.05
CA VAL A 119 10.30 2.20 0.26
C VAL A 119 9.64 3.44 0.82
N LEU A 120 8.40 3.70 0.42
CA LEU A 120 7.58 4.78 0.95
C LEU A 120 6.38 4.23 1.74
N VAL A 121 6.26 4.68 2.99
CA VAL A 121 5.11 4.47 3.86
C VAL A 121 4.40 5.81 4.04
N THR A 122 3.08 5.84 3.90
CA THR A 122 2.30 7.08 4.02
C THR A 122 1.36 7.05 5.22
N ALA A 123 1.41 8.07 6.08
CA ALA A 123 0.40 8.30 7.09
C ALA A 123 -0.84 9.00 6.48
N PRO A 124 -2.00 8.95 7.16
CA PRO A 124 -3.24 9.51 6.65
C PRO A 124 -3.17 11.02 6.36
N ILE A 125 -3.81 11.43 5.28
CA ILE A 125 -4.04 12.84 4.91
C ILE A 125 -5.53 13.15 4.97
N ASN A 126 -5.86 14.42 5.24
CA ASN A 126 -7.24 14.89 5.15
C ASN A 126 -7.52 15.37 3.72
N LYS A 127 -8.38 14.64 3.00
CA LYS A 127 -8.70 14.94 1.60
C LYS A 127 -9.30 16.34 1.40
N ASN A 128 -10.05 16.86 2.37
CA ASN A 128 -10.63 18.19 2.29
C ASN A 128 -9.59 19.32 2.43
N CYS A 129 -8.44 19.02 3.05
CA CYS A 129 -7.38 20.02 3.28
C CYS A 129 -6.35 20.06 2.16
N VAL A 130 -6.20 18.98 1.40
CA VAL A 130 -5.21 18.90 0.32
C VAL A 130 -5.74 19.36 -1.05
N ASN A 131 -7.05 19.52 -1.20
CA ASN A 131 -7.70 20.03 -2.40
C ASN A 131 -7.39 21.52 -2.56
N GLY A 132 -6.45 21.88 -3.41
CA GLY A 132 -6.04 23.27 -3.64
C GLY A 132 -4.54 23.50 -3.62
N GLU A 133 -3.79 22.66 -2.93
CA GLU A 133 -2.32 22.73 -2.82
C GLU A 133 -1.59 22.08 -4.02
N GLY A 134 -2.26 22.01 -5.18
CA GLY A 134 -1.75 21.31 -6.37
C GLY A 134 -1.75 19.78 -6.21
N PHE A 135 -2.49 19.26 -5.23
CA PHE A 135 -2.76 17.84 -5.06
C PHE A 135 -4.02 17.49 -5.88
N ALA A 136 -3.86 17.40 -7.20
CA ALA A 136 -4.96 17.04 -8.11
C ALA A 136 -5.19 15.52 -8.13
N ALA A 137 -5.46 14.92 -6.96
CA ALA A 137 -5.71 13.49 -6.83
C ALA A 137 -6.73 13.23 -5.72
N THR A 138 -7.50 12.17 -5.83
CA THR A 138 -8.51 11.77 -4.84
C THR A 138 -7.90 11.07 -3.62
N GLY A 139 -6.61 10.70 -3.68
CA GLY A 139 -5.87 10.07 -2.60
C GLY A 139 -4.43 9.73 -2.97
N HIS A 140 -3.74 9.01 -2.08
CA HIS A 140 -2.35 8.59 -2.28
C HIS A 140 -2.16 7.73 -3.53
N THR A 141 -3.07 6.80 -3.79
CA THR A 141 -2.95 5.84 -4.91
C THR A 141 -2.89 6.56 -6.25
N GLU A 142 -3.82 7.49 -6.49
CA GLU A 142 -3.89 8.26 -7.73
C GLU A 142 -2.70 9.22 -7.86
N PHE A 143 -2.31 9.83 -6.75
CA PHE A 143 -1.13 10.70 -6.72
C PHE A 143 0.14 9.91 -7.08
N LEU A 144 0.38 8.78 -6.42
CA LEU A 144 1.56 7.95 -6.66
C LEU A 144 1.56 7.37 -8.08
N ALA A 145 0.42 6.89 -8.58
CA ALA A 145 0.29 6.38 -9.96
C ALA A 145 0.70 7.43 -10.99
N ARG A 146 0.30 8.68 -10.80
CA ARG A 146 0.67 9.79 -11.66
C ARG A 146 2.16 10.13 -11.54
N GLU A 147 2.68 10.22 -10.32
CA GLU A 147 4.07 10.57 -10.08
C GLU A 147 5.05 9.53 -10.64
N PHE A 148 4.71 8.26 -10.59
CA PHE A 148 5.54 7.17 -11.12
C PHE A 148 5.18 6.74 -12.54
N GLU A 149 4.29 7.48 -13.22
CA GLU A 149 3.86 7.21 -14.61
C GLU A 149 3.41 5.76 -14.80
N GLY A 150 2.74 5.20 -13.81
CA GLY A 150 2.36 3.79 -13.76
C GLY A 150 0.95 3.54 -13.28
N GLU A 151 0.50 2.31 -13.42
CA GLU A 151 -0.73 1.85 -12.80
C GLU A 151 -0.40 1.02 -11.57
N GLY A 152 -0.90 1.49 -10.42
CA GLY A 152 -0.75 0.77 -9.16
C GLY A 152 -1.50 -0.56 -9.14
N LEU A 153 -0.92 -1.56 -8.52
CA LEU A 153 -1.61 -2.78 -8.09
C LEU A 153 -1.97 -2.64 -6.63
N MET A 154 -3.28 -2.67 -6.31
CA MET A 154 -3.69 -2.77 -4.92
C MET A 154 -3.48 -4.19 -4.42
N LEU A 155 -2.65 -4.35 -3.39
CA LEU A 155 -2.28 -5.62 -2.80
C LEU A 155 -2.51 -5.59 -1.29
N MET A 156 -3.42 -6.41 -0.81
CA MET A 156 -3.66 -6.63 0.62
C MET A 156 -2.75 -7.74 1.11
N CYS A 157 -1.89 -7.43 2.07
CA CYS A 157 -0.90 -8.39 2.59
C CYS A 157 -1.14 -8.67 4.07
N SER A 158 -1.09 -9.95 4.41
CA SER A 158 -0.94 -10.45 5.77
C SER A 158 0.03 -11.62 5.73
N ASP A 159 0.43 -12.12 6.90
CA ASP A 159 1.30 -13.31 6.95
C ASP A 159 0.61 -14.55 6.38
N MET A 160 -0.72 -14.58 6.39
CA MET A 160 -1.49 -15.72 5.90
C MET A 160 -1.77 -15.67 4.40
N MET A 161 -1.94 -14.47 3.82
CA MET A 161 -2.27 -14.35 2.41
C MET A 161 -1.91 -12.99 1.82
N LYS A 162 -1.72 -12.97 0.52
CA LYS A 162 -1.58 -11.76 -0.31
C LYS A 162 -2.69 -11.78 -1.36
N VAL A 163 -3.50 -10.72 -1.40
CA VAL A 163 -4.63 -10.64 -2.34
C VAL A 163 -4.51 -9.38 -3.18
N GLY A 164 -4.26 -9.56 -4.47
CA GLY A 164 -4.29 -8.50 -5.46
C GLY A 164 -5.69 -8.29 -6.03
N LEU A 165 -5.99 -7.07 -6.47
CA LEU A 165 -7.27 -6.70 -7.05
C LEU A 165 -7.17 -6.42 -8.54
N ALA A 166 -8.11 -6.99 -9.32
CA ALA A 166 -8.26 -6.64 -10.73
C ALA A 166 -8.91 -5.26 -10.89
N THR A 167 -10.03 -5.02 -10.20
CA THR A 167 -10.69 -3.71 -10.13
C THR A 167 -10.72 -3.24 -8.66
N ILE A 168 -10.65 -1.91 -8.43
CA ILE A 168 -10.47 -1.36 -7.09
C ILE A 168 -11.78 -0.70 -6.61
N HIS A 169 -11.95 0.59 -6.83
CA HIS A 169 -13.05 1.39 -6.29
C HIS A 169 -14.12 1.64 -7.36
N LEU A 170 -14.78 0.58 -7.79
CA LEU A 170 -15.90 0.64 -8.72
C LEU A 170 -17.21 0.22 -8.04
N PRO A 171 -18.34 0.80 -8.42
CA PRO A 171 -19.64 0.22 -8.08
C PRO A 171 -19.74 -1.23 -8.56
N VAL A 172 -20.37 -2.11 -7.78
CA VAL A 172 -20.49 -3.55 -8.14
C VAL A 172 -21.14 -3.73 -9.52
N SER A 173 -22.08 -2.86 -9.88
CA SER A 173 -22.75 -2.86 -11.20
C SER A 173 -21.81 -2.61 -12.38
N GLU A 174 -20.65 -2.01 -12.15
CA GLU A 174 -19.67 -1.67 -13.19
C GLU A 174 -18.51 -2.67 -13.28
N VAL A 175 -18.37 -3.56 -12.30
CA VAL A 175 -17.25 -4.49 -12.21
C VAL A 175 -17.14 -5.39 -13.43
N ALA A 176 -18.23 -6.04 -13.84
CA ALA A 176 -18.22 -6.95 -14.98
C ALA A 176 -17.81 -6.25 -16.29
N ALA A 177 -18.34 -5.04 -16.52
CA ALA A 177 -18.02 -4.23 -17.69
C ALA A 177 -16.56 -3.70 -17.70
N ALA A 178 -15.96 -3.54 -16.52
CA ALA A 178 -14.57 -3.08 -16.39
C ALA A 178 -13.54 -4.22 -16.58
N LEU A 179 -13.97 -5.47 -16.49
CA LEU A 179 -13.07 -6.60 -16.70
C LEU A 179 -12.79 -6.84 -18.17
N SER A 180 -11.53 -7.03 -18.51
CA SER A 180 -11.09 -7.49 -19.81
C SER A 180 -9.98 -8.53 -19.67
N LYS A 181 -9.76 -9.31 -20.70
CA LYS A 181 -8.67 -10.28 -20.73
C LYS A 181 -7.32 -9.57 -20.51
N GLU A 182 -7.11 -8.46 -21.19
CA GLU A 182 -5.90 -7.64 -21.13
C GLU A 182 -5.65 -7.11 -19.72
N LEU A 183 -6.69 -6.62 -19.03
CA LEU A 183 -6.59 -6.18 -17.66
C LEU A 183 -6.15 -7.31 -16.72
N ILE A 184 -6.78 -8.48 -16.84
CA ILE A 184 -6.46 -9.62 -15.96
C ILE A 184 -5.04 -10.14 -16.23
N VAL A 185 -4.62 -10.27 -17.49
CA VAL A 185 -3.23 -10.64 -17.85
C VAL A 185 -2.24 -9.65 -17.26
N LYS A 186 -2.51 -8.36 -17.39
CA LYS A 186 -1.68 -7.29 -16.81
C LYS A 186 -1.58 -7.41 -15.29
N ARG A 187 -2.70 -7.60 -14.57
CA ARG A 187 -2.73 -7.75 -13.11
C ARG A 187 -2.00 -9.00 -12.64
N ILE A 188 -2.13 -10.11 -13.35
CA ILE A 188 -1.37 -11.33 -13.07
C ILE A 188 0.14 -11.06 -13.21
N GLY A 189 0.56 -10.38 -14.27
CA GLY A 189 1.97 -10.03 -14.49
C GLY A 189 2.52 -9.07 -13.43
N GLN A 190 1.76 -8.05 -13.04
CA GLN A 190 2.13 -7.13 -11.95
C GLN A 190 2.28 -7.88 -10.61
N LEU A 191 1.34 -8.79 -10.31
CA LEU A 191 1.36 -9.59 -9.09
C LEU A 191 2.55 -10.56 -9.08
N GLU A 192 2.83 -11.23 -10.20
CA GLU A 192 4.00 -12.10 -10.34
C GLU A 192 5.31 -11.33 -10.12
N LYS A 193 5.43 -10.15 -10.75
CA LYS A 193 6.60 -9.28 -10.60
C LYS A 193 6.82 -8.89 -9.14
N SER A 194 5.78 -8.39 -8.47
CA SER A 194 5.86 -8.02 -7.05
C SER A 194 6.23 -9.21 -6.16
N LEU A 195 5.62 -10.38 -6.39
CA LEU A 195 5.97 -11.59 -5.63
C LEU A 195 7.45 -11.97 -5.77
N LYS A 196 8.03 -11.78 -6.96
CA LYS A 196 9.46 -12.06 -7.20
C LYS A 196 10.37 -11.01 -6.59
N GLU A 197 10.08 -9.74 -6.86
CA GLU A 197 10.98 -8.61 -6.54
C GLU A 197 10.82 -8.16 -5.09
N ASP A 198 9.58 -8.02 -4.59
CA ASP A 198 9.31 -7.47 -3.26
C ASP A 198 9.23 -8.56 -2.18
N PHE A 199 8.77 -9.77 -2.54
CA PHE A 199 8.60 -10.87 -1.58
C PHE A 199 9.61 -12.01 -1.75
N GLY A 200 10.49 -11.97 -2.75
CA GLY A 200 11.56 -12.95 -2.95
C GLY A 200 11.08 -14.35 -3.36
N VAL A 201 9.85 -14.49 -3.85
CA VAL A 201 9.29 -15.77 -4.27
C VAL A 201 9.81 -16.16 -5.66
N ARG A 202 10.62 -17.20 -5.76
CA ARG A 202 11.28 -17.57 -7.02
C ARG A 202 10.32 -18.03 -8.13
N LYS A 203 9.28 -18.79 -7.78
CA LYS A 203 8.29 -19.37 -8.71
C LYS A 203 6.88 -19.13 -8.15
N PRO A 204 6.35 -17.90 -8.24
CA PRO A 204 5.07 -17.57 -7.66
C PRO A 204 3.94 -18.41 -8.27
N ARG A 205 3.06 -18.90 -7.41
CA ARG A 205 1.80 -19.56 -7.79
C ARG A 205 0.67 -18.62 -7.45
N ILE A 206 -0.10 -18.21 -8.46
CA ILE A 206 -1.17 -17.23 -8.33
C ILE A 206 -2.51 -17.91 -8.53
N ALA A 207 -3.40 -17.85 -7.54
CA ALA A 207 -4.79 -18.25 -7.70
C ALA A 207 -5.58 -17.07 -8.27
N VAL A 208 -6.39 -17.31 -9.30
CA VAL A 208 -7.29 -16.31 -9.89
C VAL A 208 -8.72 -16.70 -9.53
N LEU A 209 -9.44 -15.80 -8.87
CA LEU A 209 -10.83 -16.03 -8.50
C LEU A 209 -11.76 -15.81 -9.71
N ALA A 210 -12.90 -16.45 -9.66
CA ALA A 210 -14.02 -16.17 -10.55
C ALA A 210 -14.69 -14.85 -10.16
N LEU A 211 -15.41 -14.25 -11.09
CA LEU A 211 -16.29 -13.11 -10.81
C LEU A 211 -17.64 -13.59 -10.23
N ASN A 212 -18.23 -14.57 -10.93
CA ASN A 212 -19.60 -15.02 -10.67
C ASN A 212 -19.68 -16.17 -9.66
N PRO A 213 -20.84 -16.34 -8.99
CA PRO A 213 -21.09 -17.51 -8.16
C PRO A 213 -20.81 -18.82 -8.92
N HIS A 214 -20.27 -19.83 -8.22
CA HIS A 214 -19.94 -21.13 -8.78
C HIS A 214 -19.06 -21.08 -10.04
N ALA A 215 -18.23 -20.02 -10.17
CA ALA A 215 -17.40 -19.76 -11.36
C ALA A 215 -18.22 -19.74 -12.67
N GLY A 216 -19.40 -19.11 -12.63
CA GLY A 216 -20.31 -18.94 -13.76
C GLY A 216 -21.16 -20.16 -14.12
N ASP A 217 -20.98 -21.29 -13.42
CA ASP A 217 -21.73 -22.55 -13.65
C ASP A 217 -21.91 -22.90 -15.13
N GLY A 218 -20.78 -23.01 -15.84
CA GLY A 218 -20.78 -23.33 -17.27
C GLY A 218 -21.39 -22.26 -18.19
N GLY A 219 -21.59 -21.03 -17.70
CA GLY A 219 -22.22 -19.90 -18.41
C GLY A 219 -23.66 -19.64 -18.02
N LEU A 220 -24.22 -20.43 -17.09
CA LEU A 220 -25.59 -20.23 -16.59
C LEU A 220 -25.71 -18.96 -15.71
N LEU A 221 -24.65 -18.63 -14.98
CA LEU A 221 -24.60 -17.50 -14.05
C LEU A 221 -23.62 -16.39 -14.51
N GLY A 222 -23.42 -16.26 -15.81
CA GLY A 222 -22.50 -15.31 -16.42
C GLY A 222 -21.43 -16.00 -17.26
N THR A 223 -20.87 -15.30 -18.23
CA THR A 223 -19.92 -15.85 -19.22
C THR A 223 -18.50 -15.31 -19.02
N GLU A 224 -18.27 -14.38 -18.09
CA GLU A 224 -17.01 -13.71 -17.88
C GLU A 224 -15.86 -14.69 -17.57
N GLU A 225 -16.16 -15.80 -16.87
CA GLU A 225 -15.18 -16.85 -16.63
C GLU A 225 -14.69 -17.50 -17.91
N GLN A 226 -15.61 -17.76 -18.84
CA GLN A 226 -15.31 -18.46 -20.09
C GLN A 226 -14.69 -17.52 -21.14
N GLU A 227 -15.20 -16.30 -21.23
CA GLU A 227 -14.86 -15.35 -22.29
C GLU A 227 -13.67 -14.46 -21.93
N ILE A 228 -13.45 -14.20 -20.63
CA ILE A 228 -12.47 -13.23 -20.15
C ILE A 228 -11.43 -13.89 -19.24
N ILE A 229 -11.85 -14.45 -18.09
CA ILE A 229 -10.92 -14.84 -17.02
C ILE A 229 -10.08 -16.06 -17.40
N LYS A 230 -10.73 -17.13 -17.89
CA LYS A 230 -10.02 -18.34 -18.31
C LYS A 230 -9.06 -18.10 -19.48
N PRO A 231 -9.44 -17.37 -20.55
CA PRO A 231 -8.51 -16.96 -21.59
C PRO A 231 -7.31 -16.16 -21.07
N ALA A 232 -7.50 -15.27 -20.10
CA ALA A 232 -6.41 -14.51 -19.49
C ALA A 232 -5.44 -15.42 -18.73
N ILE A 233 -5.96 -16.37 -17.94
CA ILE A 233 -5.13 -17.36 -17.22
C ILE A 233 -4.31 -18.20 -18.21
N VAL A 234 -4.93 -18.66 -19.29
CA VAL A 234 -4.24 -19.44 -20.32
C VAL A 234 -3.13 -18.63 -20.99
N GLU A 235 -3.37 -17.35 -21.27
CA GLU A 235 -2.35 -16.47 -21.87
C GLU A 235 -1.18 -16.24 -20.89
N ALA A 236 -1.47 -15.94 -19.62
CA ALA A 236 -0.46 -15.81 -18.59
C ALA A 236 0.38 -17.09 -18.44
N TYR A 237 -0.26 -18.26 -18.45
CA TYR A 237 0.42 -19.54 -18.38
C TYR A 237 1.34 -19.79 -19.59
N LYS A 238 0.91 -19.45 -20.81
CA LYS A 238 1.73 -19.53 -22.02
C LYS A 238 2.95 -18.61 -21.96
N SER A 239 2.85 -17.51 -21.22
CA SER A 239 3.95 -16.57 -20.97
C SER A 239 4.87 -17.01 -19.80
N GLY A 240 4.62 -18.19 -19.21
CA GLY A 240 5.44 -18.77 -18.15
C GLY A 240 5.02 -18.40 -16.73
N VAL A 241 3.89 -17.70 -16.56
CA VAL A 241 3.36 -17.34 -15.23
C VAL A 241 2.47 -18.46 -14.69
N LEU A 242 2.72 -18.89 -13.46
CA LEU A 242 1.95 -19.97 -12.83
C LEU A 242 0.63 -19.45 -12.24
N ALA A 243 -0.32 -19.12 -13.11
CA ALA A 243 -1.66 -18.71 -12.77
C ALA A 243 -2.65 -19.89 -12.90
N PHE A 244 -3.54 -20.02 -11.91
CA PHE A 244 -4.49 -21.13 -11.80
C PHE A 244 -5.90 -20.63 -11.48
N GLY A 245 -6.91 -21.28 -12.02
CA GLY A 245 -8.32 -20.91 -11.81
C GLY A 245 -9.13 -21.00 -13.11
N PRO A 246 -10.26 -20.27 -13.22
CA PRO A 246 -10.87 -19.47 -12.16
C PRO A 246 -11.49 -20.32 -11.04
N PHE A 247 -11.32 -19.88 -9.79
CA PHE A 247 -11.87 -20.56 -8.61
C PHE A 247 -13.12 -19.83 -8.11
N ALA A 248 -14.18 -20.56 -7.79
CA ALA A 248 -15.32 -20.01 -7.06
C ALA A 248 -14.85 -19.49 -5.69
N ALA A 249 -15.04 -18.19 -5.41
CA ALA A 249 -14.42 -17.51 -4.28
C ALA A 249 -14.83 -18.11 -2.92
N ASP A 250 -16.11 -18.39 -2.73
CA ASP A 250 -16.66 -18.97 -1.50
C ASP A 250 -16.01 -20.32 -1.18
N GLY A 251 -16.06 -21.26 -2.11
CA GLY A 251 -15.47 -22.59 -1.94
C GLY A 251 -13.94 -22.54 -1.79
N PHE A 252 -13.27 -21.65 -2.52
CA PHE A 252 -11.83 -21.49 -2.45
C PHE A 252 -11.36 -21.08 -1.05
N PHE A 253 -12.00 -20.09 -0.44
CA PHE A 253 -11.62 -19.66 0.90
C PHE A 253 -12.14 -20.62 1.98
N ALA A 254 -13.33 -21.21 1.83
CA ALA A 254 -13.90 -22.14 2.79
C ALA A 254 -13.00 -23.37 3.08
N VAL A 255 -12.31 -23.85 2.05
CA VAL A 255 -11.37 -24.99 2.18
C VAL A 255 -9.93 -24.58 2.45
N GLY A 256 -9.67 -23.33 2.76
CA GLY A 256 -8.31 -22.82 2.96
C GLY A 256 -7.44 -22.87 1.69
N GLY A 257 -8.07 -22.79 0.51
CA GLY A 257 -7.39 -22.90 -0.78
C GLY A 257 -6.24 -21.92 -0.97
N HIS A 258 -6.34 -20.73 -0.36
CA HIS A 258 -5.32 -19.68 -0.41
C HIS A 258 -3.95 -20.15 0.10
N SER A 259 -3.89 -21.09 1.06
CA SER A 259 -2.62 -21.59 1.61
C SER A 259 -1.76 -22.37 0.61
N LYS A 260 -2.32 -22.75 -0.54
CA LYS A 260 -1.61 -23.47 -1.61
C LYS A 260 -0.97 -22.54 -2.65
N TYR A 261 -1.17 -21.23 -2.52
CA TYR A 261 -0.73 -20.22 -3.46
C TYR A 261 0.03 -19.10 -2.75
N ASP A 262 0.92 -18.43 -3.47
CA ASP A 262 1.70 -17.32 -2.94
C ASP A 262 0.90 -16.02 -2.94
N ALA A 263 -0.08 -15.91 -3.85
CA ALA A 263 -1.06 -14.83 -3.87
C ALA A 263 -2.36 -15.24 -4.55
N VAL A 264 -3.39 -14.43 -4.32
CA VAL A 264 -4.72 -14.54 -4.93
C VAL A 264 -5.00 -13.28 -5.73
N LEU A 265 -5.52 -13.38 -6.95
CA LEU A 265 -6.08 -12.27 -7.71
C LEU A 265 -7.60 -12.31 -7.61
N ALA A 266 -8.17 -11.32 -6.93
CA ALA A 266 -9.61 -11.12 -6.82
C ALA A 266 -10.12 -10.16 -7.90
N MET A 267 -11.37 -10.32 -8.33
CA MET A 267 -11.93 -9.52 -9.40
C MET A 267 -12.38 -8.14 -8.93
N TYR A 268 -12.82 -8.01 -7.67
CA TYR A 268 -13.31 -6.74 -7.12
C TYR A 268 -13.03 -6.61 -5.61
N HIS A 269 -13.23 -5.39 -5.10
CA HIS A 269 -12.85 -4.94 -3.77
C HIS A 269 -13.28 -5.89 -2.64
N ASP A 270 -14.58 -6.16 -2.47
CA ASP A 270 -15.05 -6.91 -1.31
C ASP A 270 -14.68 -8.40 -1.38
N GLN A 271 -14.53 -8.95 -2.59
CA GLN A 271 -14.02 -10.31 -2.80
C GLN A 271 -12.60 -10.50 -2.24
N ALA A 272 -11.79 -9.43 -2.25
CA ALA A 272 -10.44 -9.44 -1.68
C ALA A 272 -10.42 -9.08 -0.20
N LEU A 273 -11.15 -8.03 0.20
CA LEU A 273 -11.01 -7.43 1.52
C LEU A 273 -11.74 -8.21 2.61
N LEU A 274 -12.88 -8.81 2.31
CA LEU A 274 -13.60 -9.63 3.29
C LEU A 274 -12.70 -10.77 3.82
N PRO A 275 -12.16 -11.67 2.99
CA PRO A 275 -11.31 -12.75 3.50
C PRO A 275 -10.00 -12.24 4.13
N SER A 276 -9.41 -11.17 3.62
CA SER A 276 -8.17 -10.62 4.18
C SER A 276 -8.36 -9.97 5.57
N ARG A 277 -9.54 -9.43 5.87
CA ARG A 277 -9.87 -8.81 7.16
C ARG A 277 -10.47 -9.79 8.17
N CYS A 278 -11.08 -10.88 7.70
CA CYS A 278 -11.62 -11.93 8.57
C CYS A 278 -10.54 -12.90 9.07
N SER A 279 -9.34 -12.86 8.49
CA SER A 279 -8.20 -13.57 9.07
C SER A 279 -7.87 -12.96 10.43
N PRO A 280 -7.78 -13.74 11.52
CA PRO A 280 -7.51 -13.18 12.84
C PRO A 280 -6.21 -12.39 12.81
N PRO A 281 -6.16 -11.20 13.48
CA PRO A 281 -4.89 -10.54 13.69
C PRO A 281 -3.97 -11.49 14.47
N MET A 282 -2.73 -11.60 14.05
CA MET A 282 -1.76 -12.37 14.82
C MET A 282 -1.61 -11.76 16.21
N ALA A 283 -1.64 -12.61 17.22
CA ALA A 283 -1.48 -12.25 18.63
C ALA A 283 -0.06 -11.76 18.93
#